data_ec72d0774b7802427d51754c6fa67736
#
_entry.id   ec72d0774b7802427d51754c6fa67736
#
_cell.length_a   1.000
_cell.length_b   1.000
_cell.length_c   1.000
_cell.angle_alpha   90.00
_cell.angle_beta   90.00
_cell.angle_gamma   90.00
#
_symmetry.space_group_name_H-M   'P 1'
#
loop_
_entity.id
_entity.type
_entity.pdbx_description
1 polymer ?
#
loop_
_entity_poly.entity_id
_entity_poly.type
_entity_poly.pdbx_seq_one_letter_code
_entity_poly.pdbx_strand_id
1 'polypeptide(L)'
;MGRYRSLYAERVPLIADSSDSLEESSVSRLPLWQAAILLGVGLLLVCLIAESMGQLIETGITDLGLPSSLAGVLVAGLILAPEALNALKAASLGEVQRSINTLYGSVVATVSLTVPAVLILGEITHTDVILGLEPFEMVLLALTLLLSYPHARLTGIEGMMKIVIFVFWILLQVA
;
A
#
# COMPACT_ATOMS: atom_id res chain seq x y z
N MET A 1 13.49 13.62 39.84
CA MET A 1 13.11 13.29 38.43
C MET A 1 11.60 13.05 38.21
N GLY A 2 10.72 13.72 38.92
CA GLY A 2 9.27 13.52 38.89
C GLY A 2 8.44 14.69 38.29
N ARG A 3 9.06 15.75 37.77
CA ARG A 3 8.36 17.01 37.44
C ARG A 3 7.94 17.15 35.96
N TYR A 4 8.33 16.24 35.10
CA TYR A 4 8.02 16.32 33.66
C TYR A 4 6.89 15.40 33.21
N ARG A 5 6.44 14.47 34.04
CA ARG A 5 5.32 13.57 33.68
C ARG A 5 3.96 14.25 33.62
N SER A 6 3.76 15.33 34.40
CA SER A 6 2.47 16.03 34.41
C SER A 6 2.23 16.93 33.19
N LEU A 7 3.30 17.36 32.50
CA LEU A 7 3.18 18.22 31.32
C LEU A 7 2.79 17.47 30.04
N TYR A 8 2.99 16.14 30.02
CA TYR A 8 2.59 15.31 28.89
C TYR A 8 1.22 14.62 29.08
N ALA A 9 0.71 14.59 30.30
CA ALA A 9 -0.60 14.01 30.60
C ALA A 9 -1.77 14.96 30.31
N GLU A 10 -1.52 16.26 30.12
CA GLU A 10 -2.56 17.28 30.06
C GLU A 10 -2.89 17.82 28.66
N ARG A 11 -2.32 17.20 27.60
CA ARG A 11 -2.65 17.55 26.20
C ARG A 11 -2.96 16.32 25.37
N VAL A 12 -3.84 15.48 25.85
CA VAL A 12 -4.66 14.65 24.94
C VAL A 12 -5.91 15.47 24.69
N PRO A 13 -6.11 16.04 23.50
CA PRO A 13 -7.34 16.78 23.23
C PRO A 13 -8.50 15.79 23.33
N LEU A 14 -9.49 16.14 24.12
CA LEU A 14 -10.80 15.47 24.26
C LEU A 14 -11.55 15.27 22.91
N ILE A 15 -10.94 15.67 21.81
CA ILE A 15 -11.46 15.54 20.43
C ILE A 15 -11.14 14.18 19.81
N ALA A 16 -10.08 13.51 20.25
CA ALA A 16 -9.75 12.16 19.74
C ALA A 16 -10.69 11.09 20.31
N ASP A 17 -11.18 11.32 21.53
CA ASP A 17 -12.03 10.35 22.25
C ASP A 17 -13.49 10.39 21.73
N SER A 18 -13.92 11.49 21.11
CA SER A 18 -15.28 11.60 20.58
C SER A 18 -15.47 11.02 19.18
N SER A 19 -14.41 10.94 18.36
CA SER A 19 -14.49 10.30 17.04
C SER A 19 -14.35 8.79 17.13
N ASP A 20 -13.46 8.30 17.99
CA ASP A 20 -13.31 6.86 18.23
C ASP A 20 -14.54 6.28 18.95
N SER A 21 -15.13 7.02 19.88
CA SER A 21 -16.35 6.58 20.58
C SER A 21 -17.60 6.58 19.70
N LEU A 22 -17.65 7.40 18.64
CA LEU A 22 -18.76 7.41 17.68
C LEU A 22 -18.62 6.31 16.62
N GLU A 23 -17.39 5.91 16.26
CA GLU A 23 -17.18 4.75 15.40
C GLU A 23 -17.34 3.43 16.15
N GLU A 24 -16.91 3.33 17.41
CA GLU A 24 -17.12 2.13 18.23
C GLU A 24 -18.58 1.87 18.60
N SER A 25 -19.42 2.91 18.69
CA SER A 25 -20.82 2.76 19.05
C SER A 25 -21.72 2.30 17.89
N SER A 26 -21.26 2.38 16.65
CA SER A 26 -21.99 1.95 15.46
C SER A 26 -21.56 0.60 14.90
N VAL A 27 -20.48 0.01 15.41
CA VAL A 27 -20.11 -1.38 15.06
C VAL A 27 -21.13 -2.28 15.76
N SER A 28 -22.24 -2.56 15.08
CA SER A 28 -23.23 -3.51 15.50
C SER A 28 -22.51 -4.80 15.92
N ARG A 29 -22.87 -5.32 17.10
CA ARG A 29 -22.33 -6.56 17.66
C ARG A 29 -22.78 -7.76 16.81
N LEU A 30 -22.34 -7.78 15.56
CA LEU A 30 -22.55 -8.93 14.69
C LEU A 30 -21.82 -10.13 15.30
N PRO A 31 -22.46 -11.29 15.43
CA PRO A 31 -21.75 -12.49 15.87
C PRO A 31 -20.59 -12.74 14.89
N LEU A 32 -19.47 -13.21 15.41
CA LEU A 32 -18.21 -13.40 14.70
C LEU A 32 -18.38 -14.11 13.34
N TRP A 33 -19.27 -15.10 13.27
CA TRP A 33 -19.54 -15.84 12.05
C TRP A 33 -20.22 -14.98 10.94
N GLN A 34 -21.12 -14.06 11.31
CA GLN A 34 -21.74 -13.13 10.36
C GLN A 34 -20.73 -12.11 9.84
N ALA A 35 -19.86 -11.61 10.72
CA ALA A 35 -18.77 -10.73 10.33
C ALA A 35 -17.80 -11.44 9.38
N ALA A 36 -17.48 -12.71 9.64
CA ALA A 36 -16.62 -13.51 8.76
C ALA A 36 -17.26 -13.77 7.38
N ILE A 37 -18.56 -14.07 7.34
CA ILE A 37 -19.29 -14.25 6.09
C ILE A 37 -19.32 -12.93 5.29
N LEU A 38 -19.66 -11.83 5.96
CA LEU A 38 -19.71 -10.52 5.31
C LEU A 38 -18.35 -10.12 4.74
N LEU A 39 -17.28 -10.38 5.49
CA LEU A 39 -15.91 -10.18 5.04
C LEU A 39 -15.58 -11.05 3.81
N GLY A 40 -15.93 -12.34 3.86
CA GLY A 40 -15.70 -13.26 2.75
C GLY A 40 -16.45 -12.87 1.47
N VAL A 41 -17.74 -12.51 1.62
CA VAL A 41 -18.54 -12.03 0.48
C VAL A 41 -18.00 -10.70 -0.06
N GLY A 42 -17.63 -9.77 0.82
CA GLY A 42 -17.01 -8.51 0.41
C GLY A 42 -15.70 -8.73 -0.34
N LEU A 43 -14.85 -9.62 0.13
CA LEU A 43 -13.59 -9.97 -0.53
C LEU A 43 -13.85 -10.59 -1.91
N LEU A 44 -14.80 -11.52 -2.02
CA LEU A 44 -15.19 -12.12 -3.29
C LEU A 44 -15.65 -11.07 -4.31
N LEU A 45 -16.52 -10.14 -3.88
CA LEU A 45 -17.00 -9.05 -4.74
C LEU A 45 -15.85 -8.15 -5.20
N VAL A 46 -14.93 -7.80 -4.32
CA VAL A 46 -13.74 -7.02 -4.66
C VAL A 46 -12.88 -7.76 -5.69
N CYS A 47 -12.66 -9.07 -5.53
CA CYS A 47 -11.91 -9.87 -6.49
C CYS A 47 -12.57 -9.87 -7.88
N LEU A 48 -13.89 -10.03 -7.98
CA LEU A 48 -14.62 -10.01 -9.25
C LEU A 48 -14.55 -8.65 -9.94
N ILE A 49 -14.65 -7.56 -9.17
CA ILE A 49 -14.51 -6.20 -9.72
C ILE A 49 -13.06 -5.96 -10.17
N ALA A 50 -12.07 -6.40 -9.40
CA ALA A 50 -10.66 -6.24 -9.73
C ALA A 50 -10.29 -6.96 -11.03
N GLU A 51 -10.82 -8.17 -11.26
CA GLU A 51 -10.65 -8.91 -12.51
C GLU A 51 -11.19 -8.12 -13.72
N SER A 52 -12.41 -7.61 -13.62
CA SER A 52 -13.03 -6.81 -14.69
C SER A 52 -12.25 -5.52 -14.95
N MET A 53 -11.75 -4.86 -13.91
CA MET A 53 -10.91 -3.67 -14.03
C MET A 53 -9.56 -3.98 -14.68
N GLY A 54 -8.94 -5.11 -14.34
CA GLY A 54 -7.69 -5.56 -14.96
C GLY A 54 -7.84 -5.74 -16.48
N GLN A 55 -8.88 -6.42 -16.92
CA GLN A 55 -9.16 -6.64 -18.35
C GLN A 55 -9.41 -5.32 -19.12
N LEU A 56 -10.14 -4.37 -18.50
CA LEU A 56 -10.38 -3.06 -19.12
C LEU A 56 -9.08 -2.26 -19.28
N ILE A 57 -8.21 -2.30 -18.29
CA ILE A 57 -6.91 -1.60 -18.33
C ILE A 57 -6.02 -2.23 -19.40
N GLU A 58 -5.93 -3.56 -19.45
CA GLU A 58 -5.14 -4.28 -20.43
C GLU A 58 -5.61 -3.96 -21.86
N THR A 59 -6.92 -4.00 -22.12
CA THR A 59 -7.51 -3.63 -23.40
C THR A 59 -7.19 -2.17 -23.74
N GLY A 60 -7.35 -1.24 -22.80
CA GLY A 60 -7.05 0.17 -23.04
C GLY A 60 -5.59 0.43 -23.35
N ILE A 61 -4.67 -0.29 -22.72
CA ILE A 61 -3.22 -0.16 -22.97
C ILE A 61 -2.85 -0.71 -24.35
N THR A 62 -3.40 -1.86 -24.73
CA THR A 62 -3.17 -2.46 -26.06
C THR A 62 -3.72 -1.59 -27.17
N ASP A 63 -4.90 -1.00 -26.99
CA ASP A 63 -5.52 -0.07 -27.95
C ASP A 63 -4.69 1.22 -28.14
N LEU A 64 -4.02 1.67 -27.08
CA LEU A 64 -3.12 2.83 -27.11
C LEU A 64 -1.71 2.49 -27.63
N GLY A 65 -1.42 1.22 -27.91
CA GLY A 65 -0.10 0.76 -28.34
C GLY A 65 0.99 0.91 -27.27
N LEU A 66 0.61 0.94 -26.00
CA LEU A 66 1.54 1.06 -24.87
C LEU A 66 2.07 -0.32 -24.44
N PRO A 67 3.28 -0.39 -23.85
CA PRO A 67 3.82 -1.64 -23.33
C PRO A 67 2.92 -2.28 -22.28
N SER A 68 2.78 -3.60 -22.31
CA SER A 68 1.98 -4.38 -21.35
C SER A 68 2.45 -4.23 -19.90
N SER A 69 3.73 -3.93 -19.68
CA SER A 69 4.29 -3.61 -18.36
C SER A 69 3.60 -2.44 -17.68
N LEU A 70 3.13 -1.44 -18.45
CA LEU A 70 2.37 -0.31 -17.90
C LEU A 70 0.99 -0.72 -17.35
N ALA A 71 0.38 -1.79 -17.85
CA ALA A 71 -0.88 -2.31 -17.30
C ALA A 71 -0.70 -2.67 -15.83
N GLY A 72 0.35 -3.43 -15.53
CA GLY A 72 0.68 -3.81 -14.15
C GLY A 72 0.94 -2.61 -13.24
N VAL A 73 1.67 -1.61 -13.74
CA VAL A 73 1.95 -0.37 -12.98
C VAL A 73 0.66 0.41 -12.68
N LEU A 74 -0.24 0.54 -13.65
CA LEU A 74 -1.51 1.25 -13.47
C LEU A 74 -2.44 0.51 -12.50
N VAL A 75 -2.55 -0.82 -12.63
CA VAL A 75 -3.35 -1.64 -11.71
C VAL A 75 -2.79 -1.54 -10.29
N ALA A 76 -1.48 -1.69 -10.12
CA ALA A 76 -0.83 -1.53 -8.82
C ALA A 76 -1.05 -0.14 -8.23
N GLY A 77 -0.94 0.92 -9.05
CA GLY A 77 -1.20 2.30 -8.64
C GLY A 77 -2.63 2.51 -8.15
N LEU A 78 -3.62 1.94 -8.85
CA LEU A 78 -5.03 2.01 -8.43
C LEU A 78 -5.29 1.27 -7.11
N ILE A 79 -4.71 0.09 -6.94
CA ILE A 79 -4.87 -0.71 -5.72
C ILE A 79 -4.22 0.01 -4.52
N LEU A 80 -3.05 0.62 -4.72
CA LEU A 80 -2.32 1.33 -3.66
C LEU A 80 -2.81 2.76 -3.42
N ALA A 81 -3.68 3.30 -4.28
CA ALA A 81 -4.17 4.68 -4.16
C ALA A 81 -4.84 4.98 -2.81
N PRO A 82 -5.73 4.13 -2.24
CA PRO A 82 -6.35 4.39 -0.95
C PRO A 82 -5.34 4.51 0.19
N GLU A 83 -4.35 3.60 0.25
CA GLU A 83 -3.28 3.65 1.24
C GLU A 83 -2.40 4.88 1.08
N ALA A 84 -2.05 5.23 -0.16
CA ALA A 84 -1.26 6.42 -0.45
C ALA A 84 -1.98 7.70 -0.02
N LEU A 85 -3.28 7.82 -0.31
CA LEU A 85 -4.10 8.96 0.10
C LEU A 85 -4.22 9.05 1.63
N ASN A 86 -4.41 7.92 2.31
CA ASN A 86 -4.48 7.88 3.77
C ASN A 86 -3.14 8.27 4.41
N ALA A 87 -2.03 7.75 3.88
CA ALA A 87 -0.70 8.10 4.33
C ALA A 87 -0.38 9.60 4.10
N LEU A 88 -0.77 10.14 2.95
CA LEU A 88 -0.59 11.56 2.62
C LEU A 88 -1.42 12.46 3.55
N LYS A 89 -2.67 12.07 3.83
CA LYS A 89 -3.52 12.77 4.79
C LYS A 89 -2.91 12.77 6.20
N ALA A 90 -2.41 11.62 6.67
CA ALA A 90 -1.74 11.52 7.97
C ALA A 90 -0.48 12.41 8.01
N ALA A 91 0.34 12.40 6.95
CA ALA A 91 1.51 13.26 6.85
C ALA A 91 1.15 14.75 6.88
N SER A 92 0.09 15.16 6.18
CA SER A 92 -0.37 16.56 6.15
C SER A 92 -0.88 17.05 7.51
N LEU A 93 -1.34 16.15 8.36
CA LEU A 93 -1.74 16.42 9.75
C LEU A 93 -0.57 16.41 10.74
N GLY A 94 0.66 16.17 10.25
CA GLY A 94 1.85 16.05 11.08
C GLY A 94 2.05 14.68 11.73
N GLU A 95 1.18 13.70 11.43
CA GLU A 95 1.25 12.33 11.94
C GLU A 95 2.21 11.46 11.09
N VAL A 96 3.45 11.91 10.96
CA VAL A 96 4.45 11.28 10.08
C VAL A 96 4.67 9.80 10.41
N GLN A 97 4.69 9.44 11.69
CA GLN A 97 4.87 8.06 12.13
C GLN A 97 3.71 7.16 11.65
N ARG A 98 2.48 7.64 11.73
CA ARG A 98 1.30 6.94 11.21
C ARG A 98 1.37 6.77 9.71
N SER A 99 1.74 7.81 8.98
CA SER A 99 1.93 7.76 7.53
C SER A 99 2.94 6.69 7.13
N ILE A 100 4.10 6.67 7.77
CA ILE A 100 5.16 5.69 7.51
C ILE A 100 4.67 4.27 7.83
N ASN A 101 4.07 4.06 9.00
CA ASN A 101 3.58 2.75 9.40
C ASN A 101 2.51 2.21 8.43
N THR A 102 1.63 3.07 7.92
CA THR A 102 0.63 2.70 6.90
C THR A 102 1.30 2.21 5.62
N LEU A 103 2.27 2.96 5.10
CA LEU A 103 2.97 2.59 3.86
C LEU A 103 3.80 1.31 4.01
N TYR A 104 4.61 1.21 5.06
CA TYR A 104 5.42 0.00 5.29
C TYR A 104 4.56 -1.22 5.58
N GLY A 105 3.48 -1.06 6.37
CA GLY A 105 2.53 -2.13 6.65
C GLY A 105 1.88 -2.66 5.38
N SER A 106 1.45 -1.76 4.48
CA SER A 106 0.87 -2.12 3.19
C SER A 106 1.87 -2.88 2.30
N VAL A 107 3.11 -2.40 2.19
CA VAL A 107 4.16 -3.08 1.41
C VAL A 107 4.43 -4.48 1.94
N VAL A 108 4.63 -4.62 3.25
CA VAL A 108 4.91 -5.93 3.87
C VAL A 108 3.73 -6.87 3.69
N ALA A 109 2.50 -6.41 3.91
CA ALA A 109 1.30 -7.22 3.74
C ALA A 109 1.14 -7.68 2.28
N THR A 110 1.33 -6.77 1.32
CA THR A 110 1.22 -7.07 -0.10
C THR A 110 2.25 -8.12 -0.52
N VAL A 111 3.52 -7.94 -0.20
CA VAL A 111 4.57 -8.90 -0.56
C VAL A 111 4.33 -10.26 0.11
N SER A 112 4.00 -10.26 1.41
CA SER A 112 3.81 -11.49 2.18
C SER A 112 2.59 -12.32 1.75
N LEU A 113 1.55 -11.69 1.22
CA LEU A 113 0.32 -12.37 0.79
C LEU A 113 0.30 -12.61 -0.72
N THR A 114 0.70 -11.63 -1.52
CA THR A 114 0.60 -11.72 -2.98
C THR A 114 1.59 -12.72 -3.55
N VAL A 115 2.83 -12.72 -3.09
CA VAL A 115 3.86 -13.64 -3.63
C VAL A 115 3.46 -15.10 -3.41
N PRO A 116 3.11 -15.58 -2.20
CA PRO A 116 2.65 -16.94 -2.01
C PRO A 116 1.36 -17.27 -2.78
N ALA A 117 0.40 -16.32 -2.83
CA ALA A 117 -0.84 -16.53 -3.55
C ALA A 117 -0.62 -16.73 -5.05
N VAL A 118 0.23 -15.92 -5.67
CA VAL A 118 0.57 -16.02 -7.09
C VAL A 118 1.30 -17.33 -7.39
N LEU A 119 2.23 -17.75 -6.53
CA LEU A 119 2.92 -19.04 -6.68
C LEU A 119 1.96 -20.24 -6.58
N ILE A 120 1.05 -20.22 -5.61
CA ILE A 120 0.03 -21.28 -5.46
C ILE A 120 -0.90 -21.30 -6.68
N LEU A 121 -1.34 -20.15 -7.16
CA LEU A 121 -2.17 -20.07 -8.36
C LEU A 121 -1.44 -20.58 -9.60
N GLY A 122 -0.17 -20.20 -9.78
CA GLY A 122 0.66 -20.68 -10.88
C GLY A 122 0.77 -22.21 -10.88
N GLU A 123 0.98 -22.81 -9.71
CA GLU A 123 1.02 -24.28 -9.57
C GLU A 123 -0.33 -24.92 -9.92
N ILE A 124 -1.44 -24.36 -9.45
CA ILE A 124 -2.79 -24.89 -9.72
C ILE A 124 -3.17 -24.76 -11.19
N THR A 125 -2.82 -23.63 -11.82
CA THR A 125 -3.16 -23.32 -13.22
C THR A 125 -2.14 -23.88 -14.22
N HIS A 126 -1.07 -24.52 -13.74
CA HIS A 126 0.05 -25.00 -14.56
C HIS A 126 0.65 -23.88 -15.44
N THR A 127 0.69 -22.66 -14.90
CA THR A 127 1.26 -21.49 -15.57
C THR A 127 2.62 -21.19 -14.97
N ASP A 128 3.63 -21.05 -15.81
CA ASP A 128 4.97 -20.68 -15.36
C ASP A 128 4.97 -19.23 -14.83
N VAL A 129 5.07 -19.11 -13.52
CA VAL A 129 5.14 -17.81 -12.85
C VAL A 129 6.61 -17.41 -12.72
N ILE A 130 7.02 -16.43 -13.50
CA ILE A 130 8.35 -15.83 -13.40
C ILE A 130 8.29 -14.70 -12.39
N LEU A 131 8.70 -14.96 -11.16
CA LEU A 131 8.90 -13.97 -10.12
C LEU A 131 10.35 -13.50 -10.18
N GLY A 132 10.60 -12.38 -10.80
CA GLY A 132 11.93 -11.82 -10.88
C GLY A 132 11.92 -10.38 -11.33
N LEU A 133 12.88 -9.64 -10.82
CA LEU A 133 13.21 -8.30 -11.27
C LEU A 133 14.40 -8.42 -12.22
N GLU A 134 14.40 -7.65 -13.28
CA GLU A 134 15.60 -7.52 -14.09
C GLU A 134 16.79 -7.01 -13.26
N PRO A 135 18.04 -7.33 -13.63
CA PRO A 135 19.21 -6.92 -12.84
C PRO A 135 19.24 -5.42 -12.53
N PHE A 136 18.76 -4.61 -13.44
CA PHE A 136 18.70 -3.16 -13.28
C PHE A 136 17.63 -2.73 -12.27
N GLU A 137 16.47 -3.34 -12.31
CA GLU A 137 15.38 -3.12 -11.34
C GLU A 137 15.79 -3.56 -9.92
N MET A 138 16.56 -4.64 -9.81
CA MET A 138 17.13 -5.09 -8.52
C MET A 138 18.04 -4.01 -7.92
N VAL A 139 18.86 -3.34 -8.75
CA VAL A 139 19.71 -2.23 -8.29
C VAL A 139 18.87 -1.05 -7.82
N LEU A 140 17.81 -0.68 -8.56
CA LEU A 140 16.91 0.40 -8.16
C LEU A 140 16.16 0.08 -6.86
N LEU A 141 15.70 -1.18 -6.71
CA LEU A 141 15.06 -1.64 -5.49
C LEU A 141 16.03 -1.59 -4.31
N ALA A 142 17.25 -2.12 -4.48
CA ALA A 142 18.28 -2.08 -3.44
C ALA A 142 18.62 -0.64 -3.03
N LEU A 143 18.75 0.27 -3.99
CA LEU A 143 18.98 1.68 -3.74
C LEU A 143 17.81 2.32 -2.97
N THR A 144 16.57 2.01 -3.35
CA THR A 144 15.37 2.50 -2.65
C THR A 144 15.32 1.99 -1.21
N LEU A 145 15.64 0.72 -0.98
CA LEU A 145 15.70 0.12 0.36
C LEU A 145 16.82 0.75 1.19
N LEU A 146 17.98 1.00 0.61
CA LEU A 146 19.09 1.66 1.27
C LEU A 146 18.72 3.09 1.70
N LEU A 147 18.07 3.84 0.82
CA LEU A 147 17.54 5.17 1.13
C LEU A 147 16.38 5.15 2.14
N SER A 148 15.69 4.02 2.26
CA SER A 148 14.58 3.85 3.19
C SER A 148 15.01 3.33 4.56
N TYR A 149 16.31 3.03 4.71
CA TYR A 149 16.83 2.60 6.02
C TYR A 149 16.58 3.70 7.06
N PRO A 150 16.03 3.37 8.22
CA PRO A 150 15.59 4.37 9.19
C PRO A 150 16.78 5.17 9.73
N HIS A 151 16.98 6.34 9.17
CA HIS A 151 17.85 7.36 9.74
C HIS A 151 17.05 8.16 10.78
N ALA A 152 17.73 8.69 11.77
CA ALA A 152 17.10 9.39 12.90
C ALA A 152 16.27 10.64 12.49
N ARG A 153 16.35 11.09 11.25
CA ARG A 153 15.58 12.22 10.71
C ARG A 153 15.25 11.97 9.26
N LEU A 154 13.94 12.01 8.95
CA LEU A 154 13.47 12.04 7.56
C LEU A 154 13.75 13.43 6.98
N THR A 155 14.52 13.49 5.91
CA THR A 155 14.82 14.74 5.21
C THR A 155 14.02 14.83 3.91
N GLY A 156 13.59 16.05 3.54
CA GLY A 156 12.91 16.28 2.26
C GLY A 156 13.75 15.85 1.04
N ILE A 157 15.08 15.89 1.17
CA ILE A 157 16.00 15.45 0.12
C ILE A 157 15.87 13.95 -0.14
N GLU A 158 15.77 13.13 0.90
CA GLU A 158 15.56 11.68 0.76
C GLU A 158 14.23 11.36 0.07
N GLY A 159 13.18 12.12 0.38
CA GLY A 159 11.89 12.01 -0.30
C GLY A 159 12.01 12.33 -1.80
N MET A 160 12.69 13.42 -2.16
CA MET A 160 12.94 13.78 -3.56
C MET A 160 13.76 12.72 -4.31
N MET A 161 14.77 12.16 -3.68
CA MET A 161 15.57 11.09 -4.30
C MET A 161 14.72 9.86 -4.60
N LYS A 162 13.82 9.46 -3.71
CA LYS A 162 12.90 8.34 -3.94
C LYS A 162 11.94 8.62 -5.10
N ILE A 163 11.44 9.83 -5.21
CA ILE A 163 10.58 10.25 -6.34
C ILE A 163 11.36 10.15 -7.65
N VAL A 164 12.61 10.62 -7.69
CA VAL A 164 13.47 10.53 -8.89
C VAL A 164 13.70 9.07 -9.28
N ILE A 165 14.00 8.18 -8.33
CA ILE A 165 14.17 6.75 -8.59
C ILE A 165 12.88 6.14 -9.15
N PHE A 166 11.73 6.50 -8.59
CA PHE A 166 10.43 6.01 -9.05
C PHE A 166 10.11 6.47 -10.47
N VAL A 167 10.32 7.75 -10.78
CA VAL A 167 10.14 8.29 -12.14
C VAL A 167 11.07 7.60 -13.12
N PHE A 168 12.33 7.40 -12.74
CA PHE A 168 13.30 6.70 -13.58
C PHE A 168 12.88 5.25 -13.84
N TRP A 169 12.36 4.54 -12.83
CA TRP A 169 11.83 3.20 -12.99
C TRP A 169 10.63 3.17 -13.96
N ILE A 170 9.70 4.12 -13.86
CA ILE A 170 8.58 4.22 -14.82
C ILE A 170 9.09 4.44 -16.24
N LEU A 171 10.08 5.31 -16.43
CA LEU A 171 10.65 5.56 -17.76
C LEU A 171 11.27 4.30 -18.38
N LEU A 172 11.88 3.44 -17.56
CA LEU A 172 12.40 2.16 -18.02
C LEU A 172 11.31 1.18 -18.44
N GLN A 173 10.10 1.25 -17.84
CA GLN A 173 8.98 0.40 -18.23
C GLN A 173 8.38 0.82 -19.59
N VAL A 174 8.64 2.03 -20.04
CA VAL A 174 8.14 2.59 -21.31
C VAL A 174 9.16 2.47 -22.43
N ALA A 175 10.45 2.38 -22.08
CA ALA A 175 11.56 2.34 -23.05
C ALA A 175 11.73 0.97 -23.68
#